data_77a406107b216f944f7d1ab04fa9e4a9
#
_entry.id   77a406107b216f944f7d1ab04fa9e4a9
#
_cell.length_a   1.000
_cell.length_b   1.000
_cell.length_c   1.000
_cell.angle_alpha   90.00
_cell.angle_beta   90.00
_cell.angle_gamma   90.00
#
_symmetry.space_group_name_H-M   'P 1'
#
loop_
_entity.id
_entity.type
_entity.pdbx_description
1 polymer ?
#
loop_
_entity_poly.entity_id
_entity_poly.type
_entity_poly.pdbx_seq_one_letter_code
_entity_poly.pdbx_strand_id
1 'polypeptide(L)'
;KERSLTIFRRRSIGFIFQSFNLVSRSTAIKNVLTADVPDMNFFRVLFGIFTKDQKMRALESLDKVGILDKAYTRCDQLSGGQQQRVALARTLNQNPKIILADEPVASLDPITAKQVMEDFVRINKEYNISILLNIHHVDLALKYCDRVIGVRAGEIVFDGPASTITQEQIDAVYNGTKVPTMGDGE
;
A
#
# COMPACT_ATOMS: atom_id res chain seq x y z
N LYS A 1 24.91 -0.23 12.65
CA LYS A 1 23.46 -0.39 12.95
C LYS A 1 22.57 0.33 11.95
N GLU A 2 22.76 1.64 11.65
CA GLU A 2 21.91 2.40 10.69
C GLU A 2 21.91 1.82 9.28
N ARG A 3 23.08 1.49 8.72
CA ARG A 3 23.18 0.91 7.36
C ARG A 3 22.44 -0.42 7.24
N SER A 4 22.44 -1.24 8.29
CA SER A 4 21.71 -2.51 8.35
C SER A 4 20.19 -2.29 8.36
N LEU A 5 19.70 -1.30 9.13
CA LEU A 5 18.28 -0.93 9.17
C LEU A 5 17.79 -0.36 7.85
N THR A 6 18.61 0.46 7.17
CA THR A 6 18.28 1.02 5.86
C THR A 6 18.10 -0.08 4.81
N ILE A 7 19.00 -1.07 4.79
CA ILE A 7 18.91 -2.23 3.89
C ILE A 7 17.67 -3.07 4.22
N PHE A 8 17.40 -3.32 5.50
CA PHE A 8 16.23 -4.07 5.93
C PHE A 8 14.93 -3.39 5.50
N ARG A 9 14.77 -2.09 5.78
CA ARG A 9 13.59 -1.30 5.37
C ARG A 9 13.38 -1.39 3.86
N ARG A 10 14.43 -1.14 3.08
CA ARG A 10 14.37 -1.14 1.62
C ARG A 10 13.95 -2.49 1.03
N ARG A 11 14.40 -3.61 1.64
CA ARG A 11 14.16 -4.96 1.11
C ARG A 11 12.91 -5.64 1.66
N SER A 12 12.41 -5.19 2.81
CA SER A 12 11.33 -5.89 3.50
C SER A 12 10.04 -5.09 3.59
N ILE A 13 10.11 -3.76 3.45
CA ILE A 13 8.95 -2.89 3.63
C ILE A 13 8.68 -2.12 2.34
N GLY A 14 7.50 -2.30 1.79
CA GLY A 14 6.98 -1.49 0.70
C GLY A 14 6.13 -0.33 1.26
N PHE A 15 6.22 0.85 0.65
CA PHE A 15 5.42 2.01 1.03
C PHE A 15 4.53 2.47 -0.12
N ILE A 16 3.27 2.74 0.20
CA ILE A 16 2.31 3.37 -0.69
C ILE A 16 1.80 4.62 0.01
N PHE A 17 1.94 5.76 -0.65
CA PHE A 17 1.56 7.08 -0.14
C PHE A 17 0.26 7.56 -0.78
N GLN A 18 -0.48 8.41 -0.09
CA GLN A 18 -1.72 9.03 -0.55
C GLN A 18 -1.60 9.69 -1.94
N SER A 19 -0.50 10.35 -2.23
CA SER A 19 -0.24 11.05 -3.51
C SER A 19 0.41 10.17 -4.58
N PHE A 20 0.41 8.83 -4.43
CA PHE A 20 1.00 7.82 -5.32
C PHE A 20 2.51 7.96 -5.55
N ASN A 21 3.08 9.16 -5.46
CA ASN A 21 4.49 9.49 -5.68
C ASN A 21 5.05 8.90 -6.99
N LEU A 22 4.27 9.01 -8.06
CA LEU A 22 4.67 8.60 -9.40
C LEU A 22 5.34 9.75 -10.16
N VAL A 23 6.27 9.39 -11.04
CA VAL A 23 6.81 10.34 -12.01
C VAL A 23 5.78 10.50 -13.13
N SER A 24 4.97 11.55 -13.08
CA SER A 24 3.77 11.77 -13.90
C SER A 24 4.02 11.66 -15.40
N ARG A 25 5.10 12.27 -15.90
CA ARG A 25 5.47 12.26 -17.33
C ARG A 25 6.20 10.99 -17.78
N SER A 26 6.37 10.01 -16.89
CA SER A 26 6.97 8.71 -17.19
C SER A 26 5.90 7.63 -17.38
N THR A 27 6.24 6.55 -18.09
CA THR A 27 5.33 5.42 -18.29
C THR A 27 5.17 4.59 -17.00
N ALA A 28 4.08 3.81 -16.94
CA ALA A 28 3.81 2.91 -15.82
C ALA A 28 4.99 1.96 -15.56
N ILE A 29 5.49 1.28 -16.58
CA ILE A 29 6.65 0.37 -16.45
C ILE A 29 7.89 1.08 -15.93
N LYS A 30 8.19 2.31 -16.39
CA LYS A 30 9.34 3.07 -15.91
C LYS A 30 9.19 3.45 -14.44
N ASN A 31 7.97 3.77 -13.99
CA ASN A 31 7.69 3.99 -12.58
C ASN A 31 7.91 2.72 -11.75
N VAL A 32 7.48 1.55 -12.22
CA VAL A 32 7.73 0.27 -11.53
C VAL A 32 9.22 -0.04 -11.48
N LEU A 33 9.96 0.17 -12.56
CA LEU A 33 11.41 -0.05 -12.62
C LEU A 33 12.22 0.83 -11.66
N THR A 34 11.68 1.96 -11.17
CA THR A 34 12.36 2.77 -10.14
C THR A 34 12.61 2.00 -8.85
N ALA A 35 11.86 0.94 -8.58
CA ALA A 35 12.07 0.04 -7.45
C ALA A 35 13.44 -0.67 -7.48
N ASP A 36 13.98 -0.91 -8.67
CA ASP A 36 15.28 -1.57 -8.86
C ASP A 36 16.48 -0.59 -8.76
N VAL A 37 16.25 0.72 -8.87
CA VAL A 37 17.30 1.76 -8.92
C VAL A 37 18.30 1.66 -7.76
N PRO A 38 17.89 1.45 -6.50
CA PRO A 38 18.82 1.36 -5.38
C PRO A 38 19.85 0.20 -5.46
N ASP A 39 19.57 -0.82 -6.26
CA ASP A 39 20.45 -1.98 -6.45
C ASP A 39 21.27 -1.90 -7.75
N MET A 40 21.13 -0.80 -8.52
CA MET A 40 21.85 -0.57 -9.76
C MET A 40 23.13 0.22 -9.53
N ASN A 41 24.11 0.02 -10.39
CA ASN A 41 25.30 0.86 -10.40
C ASN A 41 25.00 2.25 -11.02
N PHE A 42 25.80 3.24 -10.66
CA PHE A 42 25.61 4.65 -11.05
C PHE A 42 25.46 4.84 -12.57
N PHE A 43 26.28 4.21 -13.39
CA PHE A 43 26.22 4.36 -14.85
C PHE A 43 24.91 3.84 -15.43
N ARG A 44 24.42 2.70 -14.95
CA ARG A 44 23.14 2.14 -15.40
C ARG A 44 21.96 3.03 -15.00
N VAL A 45 22.00 3.62 -13.80
CA VAL A 45 20.97 4.58 -13.36
C VAL A 45 21.00 5.83 -14.23
N LEU A 46 22.19 6.40 -14.46
CA LEU A 46 22.37 7.62 -15.26
C LEU A 46 21.84 7.47 -16.69
N PHE A 47 22.08 6.33 -17.33
CA PHE A 47 21.62 6.05 -18.70
C PHE A 47 20.27 5.33 -18.77
N GLY A 48 19.61 5.05 -17.63
CA GLY A 48 18.33 4.35 -17.59
C GLY A 48 18.36 2.93 -18.17
N ILE A 49 19.49 2.21 -17.97
CA ILE A 49 19.72 0.89 -18.56
C ILE A 49 19.22 -0.20 -17.58
N PHE A 50 18.05 -0.76 -17.88
CA PHE A 50 17.49 -1.91 -17.16
C PHE A 50 17.71 -3.21 -17.92
N THR A 51 18.01 -4.30 -17.20
CA THR A 51 18.13 -5.63 -17.79
C THR A 51 16.81 -6.16 -18.32
N LYS A 52 16.86 -7.21 -19.13
CA LYS A 52 15.67 -7.92 -19.59
C LYS A 52 14.87 -8.47 -18.39
N ASP A 53 15.55 -9.06 -17.42
CA ASP A 53 14.91 -9.64 -16.22
C ASP A 53 14.22 -8.56 -15.36
N GLN A 54 14.84 -7.38 -15.18
CA GLN A 54 14.20 -6.26 -14.49
C GLN A 54 12.90 -5.82 -15.18
N LYS A 55 12.95 -5.70 -16.52
CA LYS A 55 11.77 -5.34 -17.31
C LYS A 55 10.68 -6.41 -17.23
N MET A 56 11.04 -7.70 -17.25
CA MET A 56 10.07 -8.79 -17.11
C MET A 56 9.40 -8.75 -15.73
N ARG A 57 10.16 -8.64 -14.63
CA ARG A 57 9.59 -8.51 -13.27
C ARG A 57 8.67 -7.29 -13.14
N ALA A 58 9.03 -6.16 -13.75
CA ALA A 58 8.18 -4.98 -13.74
C ALA A 58 6.86 -5.21 -14.49
N LEU A 59 6.89 -5.91 -15.64
CA LEU A 59 5.68 -6.30 -16.37
C LEU A 59 4.83 -7.28 -15.56
N GLU A 60 5.43 -8.29 -14.96
CA GLU A 60 4.75 -9.22 -14.06
C GLU A 60 4.10 -8.51 -12.86
N SER A 61 4.77 -7.49 -12.30
CA SER A 61 4.21 -6.70 -11.22
C SER A 61 3.00 -5.86 -11.66
N LEU A 62 3.00 -5.34 -12.90
CA LEU A 62 1.84 -4.67 -13.50
C LEU A 62 0.71 -5.65 -13.80
N ASP A 63 1.03 -6.86 -14.24
CA ASP A 63 0.06 -7.93 -14.47
C ASP A 63 -0.64 -8.33 -13.16
N LYS A 64 0.12 -8.52 -12.08
CA LYS A 64 -0.41 -8.82 -10.74
C LYS A 64 -1.47 -7.85 -10.24
N VAL A 65 -1.45 -6.61 -10.69
CA VAL A 65 -2.44 -5.58 -10.33
C VAL A 65 -3.44 -5.28 -11.47
N GLY A 66 -3.43 -6.09 -12.53
CA GLY A 66 -4.40 -6.01 -13.63
C GLY A 66 -4.28 -4.76 -14.49
N ILE A 67 -3.05 -4.24 -14.72
CA ILE A 67 -2.81 -3.03 -15.50
C ILE A 67 -1.68 -3.20 -16.54
N LEU A 68 -1.39 -4.43 -16.93
CA LEU A 68 -0.34 -4.75 -17.90
C LEU A 68 -0.56 -4.04 -19.26
N ASP A 69 -1.81 -3.92 -19.70
CA ASP A 69 -2.19 -3.23 -20.94
C ASP A 69 -1.80 -1.75 -20.97
N LYS A 70 -1.58 -1.14 -19.81
CA LYS A 70 -1.15 0.25 -19.64
C LYS A 70 0.35 0.39 -19.36
N ALA A 71 1.15 -0.68 -19.46
CA ALA A 71 2.57 -0.66 -19.10
C ALA A 71 3.36 0.49 -19.74
N TYR A 72 3.05 0.81 -20.98
CA TYR A 72 3.74 1.87 -21.74
C TYR A 72 2.97 3.20 -21.79
N THR A 73 1.82 3.30 -21.11
CA THR A 73 1.05 4.54 -20.98
C THR A 73 1.72 5.44 -19.92
N ARG A 74 1.75 6.75 -20.16
CA ARG A 74 2.26 7.73 -19.21
C ARG A 74 1.32 7.86 -18.01
N CYS A 75 1.87 8.02 -16.81
CA CYS A 75 1.07 8.05 -15.58
C CYS A 75 0.13 9.25 -15.50
N ASP A 76 0.45 10.39 -16.14
CA ASP A 76 -0.46 11.55 -16.22
C ASP A 76 -1.68 11.32 -17.13
N GLN A 77 -1.72 10.24 -17.89
CA GLN A 77 -2.84 9.83 -18.73
C GLN A 77 -3.69 8.71 -18.09
N LEU A 78 -3.32 8.27 -16.90
CA LEU A 78 -4.01 7.22 -16.16
C LEU A 78 -5.02 7.82 -15.18
N SER A 79 -6.14 7.11 -14.94
CA SER A 79 -7.07 7.46 -13.87
C SER A 79 -6.41 7.31 -12.48
N GLY A 80 -6.98 7.93 -11.44
CA GLY A 80 -6.46 7.82 -10.08
C GLY A 80 -6.30 6.37 -9.59
N GLY A 81 -7.29 5.52 -9.84
CA GLY A 81 -7.21 4.09 -9.51
C GLY A 81 -6.14 3.34 -10.32
N GLN A 82 -5.94 3.70 -11.59
CA GLN A 82 -4.84 3.14 -12.39
C GLN A 82 -3.48 3.60 -11.87
N GLN A 83 -3.35 4.85 -11.48
CA GLN A 83 -2.12 5.37 -10.85
C GLN A 83 -1.83 4.66 -9.53
N GLN A 84 -2.86 4.41 -8.71
CA GLN A 84 -2.73 3.63 -7.48
C GLN A 84 -2.22 2.20 -7.75
N ARG A 85 -2.76 1.53 -8.77
CA ARG A 85 -2.28 0.22 -9.20
C ARG A 85 -0.82 0.26 -9.67
N VAL A 86 -0.39 1.30 -10.37
CA VAL A 86 1.04 1.48 -10.72
C VAL A 86 1.91 1.63 -9.47
N ALA A 87 1.47 2.39 -8.45
CA ALA A 87 2.18 2.53 -7.19
C ALA A 87 2.27 1.19 -6.44
N LEU A 88 1.18 0.41 -6.44
CA LEU A 88 1.14 -0.93 -5.88
C LEU A 88 2.07 -1.91 -6.64
N ALA A 89 2.06 -1.89 -7.98
CA ALA A 89 2.97 -2.68 -8.81
C ALA A 89 4.44 -2.34 -8.53
N ARG A 90 4.77 -1.04 -8.39
CA ARG A 90 6.11 -0.59 -8.00
C ARG A 90 6.52 -1.17 -6.65
N THR A 91 5.61 -1.18 -5.70
CA THR A 91 5.84 -1.74 -4.36
C THR A 91 6.04 -3.26 -4.43
N LEU A 92 5.23 -3.97 -5.21
CA LEU A 92 5.38 -5.42 -5.41
C LEU A 92 6.70 -5.80 -6.10
N ASN A 93 7.20 -4.95 -7.02
CA ASN A 93 8.48 -5.19 -7.70
C ASN A 93 9.69 -5.21 -6.74
N GLN A 94 9.57 -4.59 -5.54
CA GLN A 94 10.57 -4.69 -4.47
C GLN A 94 10.55 -6.05 -3.75
N ASN A 95 9.54 -6.90 -4.00
CA ASN A 95 9.30 -8.15 -3.29
C ASN A 95 9.24 -7.98 -1.76
N PRO A 96 8.38 -7.09 -1.23
CA PRO A 96 8.32 -6.76 0.18
C PRO A 96 7.68 -7.89 0.99
N LYS A 97 8.01 -7.96 2.29
CA LYS A 97 7.31 -8.83 3.26
C LYS A 97 6.09 -8.13 3.87
N ILE A 98 6.15 -6.81 3.96
CA ILE A 98 5.10 -5.97 4.55
C ILE A 98 4.89 -4.78 3.63
N ILE A 99 3.63 -4.41 3.40
CA ILE A 99 3.24 -3.17 2.73
C ILE A 99 2.62 -2.24 3.79
N LEU A 100 3.12 -1.01 3.84
CA LEU A 100 2.53 0.07 4.61
C LEU A 100 1.86 1.03 3.62
N ALA A 101 0.55 1.23 3.75
CA ALA A 101 -0.19 2.11 2.87
C ALA A 101 -0.89 3.20 3.68
N ASP A 102 -0.56 4.45 3.34
CA ASP A 102 -1.10 5.63 4.00
C ASP A 102 -2.17 6.24 3.11
N GLU A 103 -3.42 6.16 3.56
CA GLU A 103 -4.63 6.64 2.88
C GLU A 103 -4.70 6.26 1.38
N PRO A 104 -4.53 4.98 1.03
CA PRO A 104 -4.34 4.58 -0.37
C PRO A 104 -5.58 4.79 -1.25
N VAL A 105 -6.73 5.11 -0.67
CA VAL A 105 -8.01 5.28 -1.36
C VAL A 105 -8.67 6.65 -1.13
N ALA A 106 -8.04 7.56 -0.38
CA ALA A 106 -8.66 8.83 0.04
C ALA A 106 -9.05 9.75 -1.12
N SER A 107 -8.32 9.71 -2.24
CA SER A 107 -8.58 10.56 -3.42
C SER A 107 -9.36 9.85 -4.53
N LEU A 108 -9.92 8.67 -4.25
CA LEU A 108 -10.63 7.86 -5.24
C LEU A 108 -12.15 7.93 -5.04
N ASP A 109 -12.89 7.79 -6.14
CA ASP A 109 -14.33 7.59 -6.05
C ASP A 109 -14.67 6.25 -5.36
N PRO A 110 -15.89 6.09 -4.80
CA PRO A 110 -16.25 4.91 -4.00
C PRO A 110 -16.14 3.58 -4.74
N ILE A 111 -16.36 3.55 -6.05
CA ILE A 111 -16.29 2.33 -6.85
C ILE A 111 -14.83 1.93 -7.03
N THR A 112 -14.00 2.88 -7.43
CA THR A 112 -12.56 2.68 -7.60
C THR A 112 -11.87 2.34 -6.28
N ALA A 113 -12.27 2.99 -5.17
CA ALA A 113 -11.75 2.69 -3.83
C ALA A 113 -12.00 1.22 -3.44
N LYS A 114 -13.21 0.70 -3.69
CA LYS A 114 -13.53 -0.72 -3.45
C LYS A 114 -12.64 -1.65 -4.29
N GLN A 115 -12.46 -1.37 -5.56
CA GLN A 115 -11.60 -2.17 -6.45
C GLN A 115 -10.16 -2.22 -5.95
N VAL A 116 -9.62 -1.08 -5.50
CA VAL A 116 -8.26 -1.01 -4.94
C VAL A 116 -8.17 -1.80 -3.63
N MET A 117 -9.18 -1.73 -2.76
CA MET A 117 -9.23 -2.56 -1.55
C MET A 117 -9.27 -4.05 -1.87
N GLU A 118 -10.02 -4.45 -2.87
CA GLU A 118 -10.05 -5.84 -3.37
C GLU A 118 -8.68 -6.29 -3.91
N ASP A 119 -7.96 -5.40 -4.60
CA ASP A 119 -6.57 -5.68 -5.03
C ASP A 119 -5.65 -5.90 -3.83
N PHE A 120 -5.76 -5.12 -2.74
CA PHE A 120 -5.00 -5.34 -1.51
C PHE A 120 -5.29 -6.69 -0.86
N VAL A 121 -6.58 -7.06 -0.72
CA VAL A 121 -6.99 -8.36 -0.16
C VAL A 121 -6.45 -9.51 -1.00
N ARG A 122 -6.56 -9.40 -2.33
CA ARG A 122 -6.04 -10.42 -3.25
C ARG A 122 -4.53 -10.58 -3.11
N ILE A 123 -3.78 -9.48 -3.09
CA ILE A 123 -2.32 -9.50 -2.94
C ILE A 123 -1.90 -10.10 -1.59
N ASN A 124 -2.59 -9.74 -0.50
CA ASN A 124 -2.34 -10.33 0.81
C ASN A 124 -2.48 -11.86 0.76
N LYS A 125 -3.57 -12.37 0.17
CA LYS A 125 -3.88 -13.80 0.12
C LYS A 125 -2.99 -14.58 -0.85
N GLU A 126 -2.79 -14.06 -2.06
CA GLU A 126 -2.06 -14.77 -3.11
C GLU A 126 -0.55 -14.77 -2.88
N TYR A 127 0.00 -13.68 -2.35
CA TYR A 127 1.46 -13.51 -2.19
C TYR A 127 1.92 -13.59 -0.73
N ASN A 128 1.01 -13.81 0.23
CA ASN A 128 1.29 -13.90 1.67
C ASN A 128 2.08 -12.67 2.18
N ILE A 129 1.71 -11.47 1.70
CA ILE A 129 2.31 -10.20 2.10
C ILE A 129 1.41 -9.57 3.17
N SER A 130 1.95 -9.27 4.35
CA SER A 130 1.22 -8.53 5.37
C SER A 130 1.00 -7.09 4.92
N ILE A 131 -0.23 -6.57 5.09
CA ILE A 131 -0.57 -5.21 4.66
C ILE A 131 -1.12 -4.43 5.85
N LEU A 132 -0.52 -3.30 6.16
CA LEU A 132 -0.99 -2.35 7.16
C LEU A 132 -1.48 -1.09 6.43
N LEU A 133 -2.77 -0.78 6.61
CA LEU A 133 -3.44 0.35 5.98
C LEU A 133 -3.75 1.41 7.03
N ASN A 134 -3.36 2.66 6.80
CA ASN A 134 -3.99 3.80 7.44
C ASN A 134 -5.18 4.25 6.57
N ILE A 135 -6.37 4.26 7.14
CA ILE A 135 -7.61 4.53 6.40
C ILE A 135 -8.63 5.23 7.30
N HIS A 136 -9.31 6.25 6.76
CA HIS A 136 -10.36 6.97 7.48
C HIS A 136 -11.78 6.44 7.19
N HIS A 137 -11.95 5.61 6.17
CA HIS A 137 -13.23 5.00 5.80
C HIS A 137 -13.47 3.72 6.62
N VAL A 138 -14.21 3.86 7.73
CA VAL A 138 -14.49 2.75 8.67
C VAL A 138 -15.16 1.57 7.97
N ASP A 139 -16.14 1.83 7.11
CA ASP A 139 -16.86 0.82 6.34
C ASP A 139 -15.93 -0.02 5.46
N LEU A 140 -14.91 0.58 4.85
CA LEU A 140 -13.89 -0.14 4.09
C LEU A 140 -12.96 -0.93 5.01
N ALA A 141 -12.54 -0.34 6.15
CA ALA A 141 -11.72 -1.05 7.12
C ALA A 141 -12.42 -2.31 7.65
N LEU A 142 -13.68 -2.19 8.07
CA LEU A 142 -14.45 -3.31 8.60
C LEU A 142 -14.76 -4.39 7.56
N LYS A 143 -14.90 -3.99 6.30
CA LYS A 143 -15.22 -4.93 5.22
C LYS A 143 -14.01 -5.70 4.71
N TYR A 144 -12.84 -5.07 4.66
CA TYR A 144 -11.68 -5.60 3.92
C TYR A 144 -10.50 -5.99 4.82
N CYS A 145 -10.45 -5.55 6.09
CA CYS A 145 -9.37 -5.86 7.01
C CYS A 145 -9.78 -6.96 7.98
N ASP A 146 -8.85 -7.87 8.30
CA ASP A 146 -9.08 -8.92 9.31
C ASP A 146 -8.99 -8.36 10.73
N ARG A 147 -8.10 -7.37 10.95
CA ARG A 147 -7.84 -6.72 12.25
C ARG A 147 -7.88 -5.21 12.08
N VAL A 148 -8.46 -4.52 13.05
CA VAL A 148 -8.54 -3.06 13.10
C VAL A 148 -7.87 -2.57 14.38
N ILE A 149 -7.10 -1.49 14.25
CA ILE A 149 -6.49 -0.77 15.37
C ILE A 149 -7.04 0.66 15.33
N GLY A 150 -7.82 1.02 16.35
CA GLY A 150 -8.33 2.38 16.53
C GLY A 150 -7.32 3.23 17.31
N VAL A 151 -6.84 4.32 16.69
CA VAL A 151 -5.87 5.24 17.31
C VAL A 151 -6.53 6.60 17.51
N ARG A 152 -6.40 7.17 18.70
CA ARG A 152 -6.91 8.49 19.05
C ARG A 152 -5.95 9.22 19.96
N ALA A 153 -5.64 10.48 19.63
CA ALA A 153 -4.74 11.33 20.40
C ALA A 153 -3.38 10.66 20.74
N GLY A 154 -2.90 9.77 19.86
CA GLY A 154 -1.64 9.04 20.06
C GLY A 154 -1.76 7.76 20.88
N GLU A 155 -2.96 7.40 21.35
CA GLU A 155 -3.22 6.20 22.13
C GLU A 155 -4.04 5.18 21.31
N ILE A 156 -3.79 3.88 21.56
CA ILE A 156 -4.60 2.80 20.99
C ILE A 156 -5.86 2.65 21.87
N VAL A 157 -7.03 2.93 21.28
CA VAL A 157 -8.33 2.84 21.96
C VAL A 157 -9.10 1.57 21.60
N PHE A 158 -8.71 0.89 20.54
CA PHE A 158 -9.21 -0.42 20.12
C PHE A 158 -8.11 -1.19 19.40
N ASP A 159 -8.03 -2.48 19.64
CA ASP A 159 -7.17 -3.41 18.90
C ASP A 159 -7.81 -4.81 18.90
N GLY A 160 -8.29 -5.26 17.74
CA GLY A 160 -8.96 -6.54 17.63
C GLY A 160 -9.44 -6.88 16.23
N PRO A 161 -10.09 -8.06 16.07
CA PRO A 161 -10.70 -8.46 14.81
C PRO A 161 -11.75 -7.45 14.35
N ALA A 162 -11.79 -7.16 13.05
CA ALA A 162 -12.79 -6.23 12.48
C ALA A 162 -14.24 -6.66 12.74
N SER A 163 -14.46 -7.97 12.87
CA SER A 163 -15.79 -8.54 13.14
C SER A 163 -16.30 -8.33 14.58
N THR A 164 -15.44 -7.90 15.51
CA THR A 164 -15.78 -7.77 16.93
C THR A 164 -15.93 -6.34 17.42
N ILE A 165 -15.55 -5.36 16.59
CA ILE A 165 -15.67 -3.94 16.97
C ILE A 165 -17.15 -3.52 17.06
N THR A 166 -17.50 -2.84 18.16
CA THR A 166 -18.85 -2.30 18.36
C THR A 166 -18.96 -0.86 17.86
N GLN A 167 -20.21 -0.39 17.63
CA GLN A 167 -20.44 1.01 17.27
C GLN A 167 -19.92 1.97 18.34
N GLU A 168 -20.07 1.63 19.62
CA GLU A 168 -19.55 2.42 20.74
C GLU A 168 -18.01 2.57 20.69
N GLN A 169 -17.31 1.52 20.30
CA GLN A 169 -15.85 1.56 20.14
C GLN A 169 -15.42 2.40 18.94
N ILE A 170 -16.18 2.35 17.84
CA ILE A 170 -15.97 3.22 16.69
C ILE A 170 -16.21 4.68 17.10
N ASP A 171 -17.30 4.96 17.80
CA ASP A 171 -17.62 6.31 18.27
C ASP A 171 -16.57 6.84 19.25
N ALA A 172 -15.96 5.96 20.07
CA ALA A 172 -14.87 6.34 20.94
C ALA A 172 -13.61 6.81 20.19
N VAL A 173 -13.29 6.20 19.05
CA VAL A 173 -12.19 6.63 18.19
C VAL A 173 -12.44 8.07 17.69
N TYR A 174 -13.68 8.41 17.31
CA TYR A 174 -14.00 9.70 16.69
C TYR A 174 -14.49 10.77 17.69
N ASN A 175 -15.36 10.41 18.64
CA ASN A 175 -16.12 11.35 19.48
C ASN A 175 -15.62 11.48 20.91
N GLY A 176 -14.69 10.63 21.35
CA GLY A 176 -14.06 10.80 22.65
C GLY A 176 -14.81 10.27 23.86
N THR A 177 -15.79 9.45 23.69
CA THR A 177 -16.35 8.68 24.81
C THR A 177 -15.32 7.66 25.29
N LYS A 178 -15.00 7.64 26.60
CA LYS A 178 -14.15 6.60 27.19
C LYS A 178 -14.88 5.26 27.05
N VAL A 179 -14.30 4.34 26.27
CA VAL A 179 -14.73 2.94 26.33
C VAL A 179 -14.07 2.32 27.56
N PRO A 180 -14.79 1.58 28.41
CA PRO A 180 -14.16 0.78 29.45
C PRO A 180 -13.19 -0.22 28.77
N THR A 181 -11.90 -0.11 29.09
CA THR A 181 -10.91 -1.11 28.69
C THR A 181 -11.30 -2.45 29.32
N MET A 182 -11.41 -3.51 28.52
CA MET A 182 -11.48 -4.88 29.05
C MET A 182 -10.12 -5.19 29.70
N GLY A 183 -9.97 -4.84 30.97
CA GLY A 183 -8.68 -5.05 31.66
C GLY A 183 -8.64 -4.55 33.10
N ASP A 184 -9.65 -3.82 33.57
CA ASP A 184 -9.70 -3.37 34.97
C ASP A 184 -10.69 -4.25 35.77
N GLY A 185 -10.39 -5.52 35.82
CA GLY A 185 -11.08 -6.50 36.65
C GLY A 185 -10.07 -7.38 37.36
N GLU A 186 -9.67 -6.95 38.61
CA GLU A 186 -9.02 -7.70 39.71
C GLU A 186 -7.79 -8.55 39.38
#